data_0000f877a146d830b8865c4986e713ee
#
_entry.id   0000f877a146d830b8865c4986e713ee
#
_cell.length_a   1.000
_cell.length_b   1.000
_cell.length_c   1.000
_cell.angle_alpha   90.00
_cell.angle_beta   90.00
_cell.angle_gamma   90.00
#
_symmetry.space_group_name_H-M   'P 1'
#
loop_
_entity.id
_entity.type
_entity.pdbx_description
1 polymer ?
#
loop_
_entity_poly.entity_id
_entity_poly.type
_entity_poly.pdbx_seq_one_letter_code
_entity_poly.pdbx_strand_id
1 'polypeptide(L)'
;MSKSLRVAAVDLNGQLRGKRVPKGMSGKQMRMPLSVLNIDVFGADIQESPLVFETGDQDGIMEPAGRDPVPLPWVAGEAELDLRVMHNEDGSPFEGDPRIALSDVLNRYAHHGWQVIAACELEFFLLEDGGNLAPPVNPKTGRRLSGTEILSLRELDGFDHFFNDVSEGAKLMGIGDLTITTEAGVGQFEVTMTHG
;
A
#
# COMPACT_ATOMS: atom_id res chain seq x y z
N MET A 1 14.63 -5.33 -21.11
CA MET A 1 14.67 -4.36 -19.97
C MET A 1 15.20 -5.09 -18.77
N SER A 2 15.99 -4.46 -17.90
CA SER A 2 16.53 -5.14 -16.72
C SER A 2 15.43 -5.37 -15.68
N LYS A 3 15.32 -6.59 -15.18
CA LYS A 3 14.44 -6.94 -14.06
C LYS A 3 14.86 -6.13 -12.83
N SER A 4 13.92 -5.47 -12.18
CA SER A 4 14.18 -4.64 -11.00
C SER A 4 13.31 -5.06 -9.83
N LEU A 5 13.86 -4.90 -8.61
CA LEU A 5 13.18 -5.21 -7.35
C LEU A 5 12.95 -3.89 -6.60
N ARG A 6 11.76 -3.73 -6.04
CA ARG A 6 11.43 -2.72 -5.03
C ARG A 6 11.45 -3.41 -3.69
N VAL A 7 12.43 -3.09 -2.85
CA VAL A 7 12.52 -3.60 -1.48
C VAL A 7 12.00 -2.51 -0.56
N ALA A 8 10.91 -2.76 0.15
CA ALA A 8 10.23 -1.70 0.90
C ALA A 8 9.55 -2.21 2.18
N ALA A 9 9.57 -1.38 3.21
CA ALA A 9 8.70 -1.45 4.37
C ALA A 9 7.55 -0.42 4.23
N VAL A 10 6.53 -0.51 5.07
CA VAL A 10 5.37 0.40 5.06
C VAL A 10 5.51 1.38 6.21
N ASP A 11 5.35 2.68 5.95
CA ASP A 11 5.33 3.71 6.98
C ASP A 11 3.95 3.84 7.66
N LEU A 12 3.85 4.71 8.68
CA LEU A 12 2.60 4.97 9.40
C LEU A 12 1.49 5.59 8.53
N ASN A 13 1.85 6.15 7.39
CA ASN A 13 0.90 6.73 6.43
C ASN A 13 0.48 5.71 5.34
N GLY A 14 0.88 4.44 5.46
CA GLY A 14 0.61 3.40 4.47
C GLY A 14 1.46 3.48 3.20
N GLN A 15 2.51 4.32 3.17
CA GLN A 15 3.38 4.48 2.02
C GLN A 15 4.55 3.49 2.04
N LEU A 16 4.90 2.99 0.86
CA LEU A 16 6.08 2.13 0.69
C LEU A 16 7.36 2.97 0.74
N ARG A 17 8.21 2.69 1.72
CA ARG A 17 9.54 3.30 1.88
C ARG A 17 10.62 2.27 1.60
N GLY A 18 11.56 2.58 0.71
CA GLY A 18 12.56 1.58 0.35
C GLY A 18 13.45 1.94 -0.82
N LYS A 19 13.97 0.89 -1.48
CA LYS A 19 15.00 1.03 -2.51
C LYS A 19 14.62 0.27 -3.78
N ARG A 20 14.97 0.85 -4.94
CA ARG A 20 14.98 0.13 -6.21
C ARG A 20 16.35 -0.50 -6.40
N VAL A 21 16.38 -1.81 -6.54
CA VAL A 21 17.63 -2.56 -6.69
C VAL A 21 17.56 -3.52 -7.88
N PRO A 22 18.70 -3.97 -8.43
CA PRO A 22 18.72 -5.07 -9.39
C PRO A 22 18.13 -6.34 -8.79
N LYS A 23 17.44 -7.19 -9.59
CA LYS A 23 16.83 -8.44 -9.11
C LYS A 23 17.83 -9.39 -8.44
N GLY A 24 19.10 -9.39 -8.84
CA GLY A 24 20.16 -10.17 -8.19
C GLY A 24 20.46 -9.78 -6.73
N MET A 25 19.84 -8.73 -6.22
CA MET A 25 19.92 -8.34 -4.80
C MET A 25 18.80 -8.97 -3.95
N SER A 26 17.88 -9.72 -4.55
CA SER A 26 16.85 -10.47 -3.81
C SER A 26 17.48 -11.36 -2.74
N GLY A 27 16.88 -11.38 -1.56
CA GLY A 27 17.35 -12.17 -0.41
C GLY A 27 18.60 -11.60 0.30
N LYS A 28 19.22 -10.53 -0.19
CA LYS A 28 20.32 -9.89 0.54
C LYS A 28 19.78 -8.99 1.64
N GLN A 29 20.54 -8.94 2.75
CA GLN A 29 20.26 -7.99 3.83
C GLN A 29 20.38 -6.56 3.33
N MET A 30 19.43 -5.73 3.69
CA MET A 30 19.41 -4.31 3.37
C MET A 30 19.15 -3.51 4.64
N ARG A 31 19.52 -2.24 4.61
CA ARG A 31 19.35 -1.31 5.73
C ARG A 31 18.66 -0.04 5.24
N MET A 32 17.95 0.60 6.14
CA MET A 32 17.26 1.87 5.91
C MET A 32 17.10 2.58 7.26
N PRO A 33 17.15 3.93 7.31
CA PRO A 33 16.88 4.65 8.55
C PRO A 33 15.52 4.28 9.14
N LEU A 34 15.47 4.05 10.45
CA LEU A 34 14.22 3.72 11.16
C LEU A 34 13.23 4.89 11.14
N SER A 35 13.74 6.12 11.15
CA SER A 35 12.97 7.36 11.12
C SER A 35 12.00 7.46 9.96
N VAL A 36 12.35 6.90 8.78
CA VAL A 36 11.52 7.01 7.58
C VAL A 36 10.17 6.29 7.67
N LEU A 37 9.97 5.42 8.68
CA LEU A 37 8.66 4.83 8.95
C LEU A 37 7.77 5.71 9.83
N ASN A 38 8.35 6.73 10.48
CA ASN A 38 7.69 7.59 11.48
C ASN A 38 7.76 9.07 11.05
N ILE A 39 7.42 9.34 9.82
CA ILE A 39 7.36 10.69 9.24
C ILE A 39 5.90 11.19 9.21
N ASP A 40 5.71 12.49 9.08
CA ASP A 40 4.37 13.09 8.94
C ASP A 40 3.74 12.81 7.56
N VAL A 41 2.50 13.24 7.35
CA VAL A 41 1.76 13.02 6.08
C VAL A 41 2.39 13.73 4.88
N PHE A 42 3.27 14.71 5.10
CA PHE A 42 4.01 15.42 4.06
C PHE A 42 5.37 14.80 3.78
N GLY A 43 5.77 13.79 4.56
CA GLY A 43 7.06 13.11 4.45
C GLY A 43 8.20 13.82 5.18
N ALA A 44 7.89 14.72 6.11
CA ALA A 44 8.88 15.39 6.94
C ALA A 44 9.10 14.66 8.27
N ASP A 45 10.28 14.83 8.84
CA ASP A 45 10.64 14.30 10.15
C ASP A 45 9.77 14.95 11.24
N ILE A 46 9.26 14.12 12.15
CA ILE A 46 8.51 14.57 13.33
C ILE A 46 9.52 15.06 14.36
N GLN A 47 9.49 16.36 14.69
CA GLN A 47 10.48 17.03 15.55
C GLN A 47 10.52 16.45 16.98
N GLU A 48 9.38 15.97 17.48
CA GLU A 48 9.25 15.35 18.81
C GLU A 48 9.68 13.87 18.80
N SER A 49 9.94 13.29 17.64
CA SER A 49 10.41 11.90 17.55
C SER A 49 11.90 11.81 17.89
N PRO A 50 12.31 10.90 18.79
CA PRO A 50 13.72 10.69 19.10
C PRO A 50 14.51 10.04 17.95
N LEU A 51 13.84 9.49 16.92
CA LEU A 51 14.44 8.63 15.91
C LEU A 51 15.46 9.34 15.01
N VAL A 52 15.36 10.66 14.85
CA VAL A 52 16.35 11.44 14.07
C VAL A 52 17.32 12.13 15.01
N PHE A 53 16.80 12.91 15.96
CA PHE A 53 17.59 13.88 16.70
C PHE A 53 18.32 13.29 17.91
N GLU A 54 17.76 12.25 18.54
CA GLU A 54 18.38 11.63 19.73
C GLU A 54 19.21 10.39 19.36
N THR A 55 18.78 9.59 18.38
CA THR A 55 19.49 8.36 17.98
C THR A 55 20.46 8.57 16.82
N GLY A 56 20.50 9.77 16.22
CA GLY A 56 21.37 10.09 15.10
C GLY A 56 20.96 9.42 13.79
N ASP A 57 19.65 9.28 13.56
CA ASP A 57 19.06 8.68 12.35
C ASP A 57 19.59 7.26 12.08
N GLN A 58 19.52 6.42 13.09
CA GLN A 58 20.09 5.07 13.06
C GLN A 58 19.42 4.20 11.98
N ASP A 59 20.23 3.48 11.23
CA ASP A 59 19.79 2.46 10.29
C ASP A 59 19.24 1.22 11.01
N GLY A 60 18.10 0.74 10.57
CA GLY A 60 17.57 -0.58 10.89
C GLY A 60 17.84 -1.60 9.80
N ILE A 61 17.53 -2.85 10.10
CA ILE A 61 17.66 -4.00 9.20
C ILE A 61 16.31 -4.29 8.56
N MET A 62 16.27 -4.41 7.23
CA MET A 62 15.08 -4.79 6.47
C MET A 62 15.00 -6.32 6.37
N GLU A 63 14.16 -6.96 7.18
CA GLU A 63 13.93 -8.41 7.16
C GLU A 63 12.72 -8.77 6.29
N PRO A 64 12.67 -9.98 5.68
CA PRO A 64 11.52 -10.43 4.89
C PRO A 64 10.21 -10.40 5.67
N ALA A 65 9.13 -9.90 5.06
CA ALA A 65 7.80 -9.84 5.67
C ALA A 65 7.03 -11.18 5.62
N GLY A 66 7.71 -12.30 5.35
CA GLY A 66 7.10 -13.62 5.36
C GLY A 66 6.32 -13.99 4.10
N ARG A 67 6.53 -13.25 2.99
CA ARG A 67 5.95 -13.58 1.68
C ARG A 67 6.98 -13.41 0.57
N ASP A 68 6.78 -14.13 -0.52
CA ASP A 68 7.60 -13.97 -1.72
C ASP A 68 7.35 -12.62 -2.40
N PRO A 69 8.33 -12.09 -3.15
CA PRO A 69 8.14 -10.90 -3.98
C PRO A 69 6.98 -11.06 -4.96
N VAL A 70 6.19 -10.00 -5.13
CA VAL A 70 5.04 -9.98 -6.03
C VAL A 70 5.27 -9.05 -7.22
N PRO A 71 4.67 -9.31 -8.40
CA PRO A 71 4.80 -8.43 -9.54
C PRO A 71 4.17 -7.06 -9.27
N LEU A 72 4.72 -6.02 -9.93
CA LEU A 72 4.16 -4.67 -10.00
C LEU A 72 3.66 -4.43 -11.44
N PRO A 73 2.42 -4.81 -11.77
CA PRO A 73 1.95 -4.84 -13.16
C PRO A 73 1.86 -3.46 -13.82
N TRP A 74 1.72 -2.40 -13.03
CA TRP A 74 1.68 -1.00 -13.52
C TRP A 74 3.05 -0.37 -13.76
N VAL A 75 4.13 -1.05 -13.39
CA VAL A 75 5.50 -0.55 -13.62
C VAL A 75 6.03 -1.06 -14.95
N ALA A 76 6.46 -0.16 -15.83
CA ALA A 76 7.04 -0.54 -17.11
C ALA A 76 8.29 -1.43 -16.93
N GLY A 77 8.31 -2.57 -17.62
CA GLY A 77 9.32 -3.61 -17.48
C GLY A 77 8.94 -4.63 -16.41
N GLU A 78 9.78 -5.64 -16.21
CA GLU A 78 9.57 -6.63 -15.17
C GLU A 78 10.03 -6.07 -13.82
N ALA A 79 9.08 -5.62 -12.98
CA ALA A 79 9.32 -5.15 -11.64
C ALA A 79 8.58 -6.02 -10.62
N GLU A 80 9.21 -6.23 -9.47
CA GLU A 80 8.63 -6.96 -8.34
C GLU A 80 8.74 -6.11 -7.07
N LEU A 81 7.81 -6.30 -6.13
CA LEU A 81 7.83 -5.75 -4.79
C LEU A 81 8.20 -6.85 -3.79
N ASP A 82 9.26 -6.62 -3.04
CA ASP A 82 9.72 -7.44 -1.92
C ASP A 82 9.40 -6.68 -0.63
N LEU A 83 8.32 -7.07 0.04
CA LEU A 83 7.91 -6.46 1.30
C LEU A 83 8.82 -6.89 2.44
N ARG A 84 9.19 -5.92 3.26
CA ARG A 84 10.06 -6.09 4.41
C ARG A 84 9.40 -5.53 5.67
N VAL A 85 9.91 -5.95 6.82
CA VAL A 85 9.66 -5.37 8.13
C VAL A 85 10.97 -4.87 8.70
N MET A 86 10.91 -3.85 9.56
CA MET A 86 12.10 -3.24 10.12
C MET A 86 12.47 -3.84 11.48
N HIS A 87 13.75 -4.11 11.64
CA HIS A 87 14.36 -4.51 12.90
C HIS A 87 15.41 -3.49 13.33
N ASN A 88 15.63 -3.38 14.62
CA ASN A 88 16.73 -2.63 15.18
C ASN A 88 18.10 -3.26 14.80
N GLU A 89 19.19 -2.55 15.03
CA GLU A 89 20.53 -3.04 14.67
C GLU A 89 20.92 -4.31 15.43
N ASP A 90 20.39 -4.51 16.63
CA ASP A 90 20.57 -5.72 17.45
C ASP A 90 19.73 -6.91 17.00
N GLY A 91 18.91 -6.73 15.96
CA GLY A 91 18.00 -7.76 15.43
C GLY A 91 16.65 -7.86 16.12
N SER A 92 16.38 -7.05 17.15
CA SER A 92 15.05 -6.97 17.76
C SER A 92 14.05 -6.31 16.80
N PRO A 93 12.74 -6.68 16.83
CA PRO A 93 11.71 -6.02 16.06
C PRO A 93 11.65 -4.52 16.36
N PHE A 94 11.46 -3.68 15.33
CA PHE A 94 11.27 -2.25 15.52
C PHE A 94 9.79 -1.95 15.79
N GLU A 95 9.48 -1.49 17.01
CA GLU A 95 8.09 -1.24 17.45
C GLU A 95 7.35 -0.18 16.61
N GLY A 96 8.08 0.70 15.92
CA GLY A 96 7.53 1.71 15.00
C GLY A 96 7.13 1.17 13.63
N ASP A 97 7.37 -0.11 13.33
CA ASP A 97 6.91 -0.75 12.09
C ASP A 97 5.45 -1.20 12.25
N PRO A 98 4.50 -0.67 11.42
CA PRO A 98 3.08 -1.00 11.52
C PRO A 98 2.78 -2.49 11.36
N ARG A 99 3.56 -3.21 10.56
CA ARG A 99 3.37 -4.66 10.34
C ARG A 99 3.81 -5.48 11.56
N ILE A 100 4.85 -5.06 12.24
CA ILE A 100 5.27 -5.67 13.51
C ILE A 100 4.22 -5.42 14.58
N ALA A 101 3.73 -4.18 14.71
CA ALA A 101 2.66 -3.85 15.65
C ALA A 101 1.38 -4.68 15.39
N LEU A 102 0.99 -4.86 14.11
CA LEU A 102 -0.13 -5.75 13.75
C LEU A 102 0.14 -7.21 14.15
N SER A 103 1.33 -7.71 13.87
CA SER A 103 1.71 -9.10 14.22
C SER A 103 1.63 -9.34 15.72
N ASP A 104 2.07 -8.38 16.54
CA ASP A 104 1.99 -8.47 18.00
C ASP A 104 0.54 -8.52 18.50
N VAL A 105 -0.35 -7.71 17.90
CA VAL A 105 -1.78 -7.76 18.22
C VAL A 105 -2.38 -9.11 17.82
N LEU A 106 -2.09 -9.61 16.62
CA LEU A 106 -2.58 -10.92 16.17
C LEU A 106 -2.08 -12.06 17.07
N ASN A 107 -0.83 -12.02 17.51
CA ASN A 107 -0.28 -12.99 18.45
C ASN A 107 -1.03 -12.97 19.79
N ARG A 108 -1.43 -11.80 20.30
CA ARG A 108 -2.24 -11.69 21.52
C ARG A 108 -3.61 -12.37 21.35
N TYR A 109 -4.28 -12.22 20.20
CA TYR A 109 -5.52 -12.95 19.90
C TYR A 109 -5.28 -14.46 19.86
N ALA A 110 -4.21 -14.89 19.18
CA ALA A 110 -3.88 -16.31 19.07
C ALA A 110 -3.60 -16.97 20.43
N HIS A 111 -2.99 -16.26 21.38
CA HIS A 111 -2.80 -16.76 22.77
C HIS A 111 -4.12 -17.03 23.51
N HIS A 112 -5.21 -16.37 23.13
CA HIS A 112 -6.54 -16.67 23.64
C HIS A 112 -7.29 -17.74 22.83
N GLY A 113 -6.65 -18.34 21.83
CA GLY A 113 -7.28 -19.30 20.93
C GLY A 113 -8.26 -18.66 19.94
N TRP A 114 -8.19 -17.34 19.73
CA TRP A 114 -9.04 -16.61 18.82
C TRP A 114 -8.35 -16.41 17.46
N GLN A 115 -9.15 -16.52 16.40
CA GLN A 115 -8.73 -16.16 15.05
C GLN A 115 -9.38 -14.81 14.67
N VAL A 116 -8.58 -13.91 14.12
CA VAL A 116 -9.07 -12.63 13.58
C VAL A 116 -9.43 -12.86 12.12
N ILE A 117 -10.62 -12.45 11.74
CA ILE A 117 -11.11 -12.39 10.35
C ILE A 117 -11.37 -10.92 10.05
N ALA A 118 -10.77 -10.41 8.98
CA ALA A 118 -10.88 -9.00 8.59
C ALA A 118 -10.96 -8.86 7.07
N ALA A 119 -11.55 -7.76 6.62
CA ALA A 119 -11.49 -7.29 5.24
C ALA A 119 -11.04 -5.83 5.23
N CYS A 120 -10.48 -5.39 4.10
CA CYS A 120 -10.21 -3.98 3.88
C CYS A 120 -11.16 -3.43 2.83
N GLU A 121 -11.75 -2.28 3.12
CA GLU A 121 -12.55 -1.46 2.22
C GLU A 121 -11.75 -0.19 1.94
N LEU A 122 -11.45 0.07 0.68
CA LEU A 122 -10.66 1.21 0.25
C LEU A 122 -11.55 2.16 -0.55
N GLU A 123 -11.94 3.27 0.07
CA GLU A 123 -12.67 4.33 -0.61
C GLU A 123 -11.71 5.40 -1.16
N PHE A 124 -11.98 5.85 -2.37
CA PHE A 124 -11.18 6.86 -3.03
C PHE A 124 -11.97 7.65 -4.07
N PHE A 125 -11.47 8.83 -4.41
CA PHE A 125 -12.00 9.66 -5.48
C PHE A 125 -11.12 9.57 -6.73
N LEU A 126 -11.74 9.35 -7.88
CA LEU A 126 -11.11 9.65 -9.16
C LEU A 126 -11.28 11.15 -9.44
N LEU A 127 -10.19 11.77 -9.83
CA LEU A 127 -10.14 13.19 -10.15
C LEU A 127 -9.47 13.39 -11.50
N GLU A 128 -9.82 14.50 -12.19
CA GLU A 128 -9.05 14.87 -13.38
C GLU A 128 -7.65 15.36 -13.01
N ASP A 129 -6.71 15.00 -13.86
CA ASP A 129 -5.35 15.54 -13.80
C ASP A 129 -5.37 17.01 -14.22
N GLY A 130 -5.09 17.90 -13.31
CA GLY A 130 -5.14 19.35 -13.61
C GLY A 130 -5.13 20.28 -12.41
N GLY A 131 -5.01 19.76 -11.19
CA GLY A 131 -4.78 20.53 -9.97
C GLY A 131 -6.00 21.26 -9.40
N ASN A 132 -7.19 21.14 -10.01
CA ASN A 132 -8.43 21.76 -9.53
C ASN A 132 -9.39 20.76 -8.85
N LEU A 133 -8.93 19.53 -8.61
CA LEU A 133 -9.71 18.46 -7.96
C LEU A 133 -11.11 18.26 -8.57
N ALA A 134 -11.25 18.46 -9.88
CA ALA A 134 -12.52 18.29 -10.56
C ALA A 134 -12.90 16.80 -10.65
N PRO A 135 -14.21 16.46 -10.54
CA PRO A 135 -14.68 15.10 -10.80
C PRO A 135 -14.28 14.60 -12.20
N PRO A 136 -14.09 13.29 -12.38
CA PRO A 136 -13.58 12.76 -13.64
C PRO A 136 -14.60 12.86 -14.77
N VAL A 137 -14.12 12.83 -16.00
CA VAL A 137 -14.95 12.63 -17.19
C VAL A 137 -15.18 11.13 -17.38
N ASN A 138 -16.43 10.71 -17.46
CA ASN A 138 -16.78 9.33 -17.77
C ASN A 138 -16.30 8.98 -19.19
N PRO A 139 -15.39 8.01 -19.35
CA PRO A 139 -14.78 7.69 -20.65
C PRO A 139 -15.76 7.24 -21.72
N LYS A 140 -16.88 6.60 -21.34
CA LYS A 140 -17.91 6.13 -22.29
C LYS A 140 -18.82 7.25 -22.80
N THR A 141 -19.13 8.22 -21.95
CA THR A 141 -20.10 9.28 -22.29
C THR A 141 -19.47 10.60 -22.68
N GLY A 142 -18.19 10.81 -22.37
CA GLY A 142 -17.47 12.08 -22.54
C GLY A 142 -18.00 13.22 -21.64
N ARG A 143 -18.82 12.91 -20.63
CA ARG A 143 -19.40 13.89 -19.71
C ARG A 143 -18.74 13.80 -18.35
N ARG A 144 -18.49 14.98 -17.77
CA ARG A 144 -18.03 15.10 -16.39
C ARG A 144 -19.11 14.61 -15.43
N LEU A 145 -18.69 13.85 -14.41
CA LEU A 145 -19.61 13.46 -13.33
C LEU A 145 -20.03 14.75 -12.58
N SER A 146 -21.31 14.84 -12.26
CA SER A 146 -21.88 16.03 -11.60
C SER A 146 -22.92 15.71 -10.53
N GLY A 147 -23.20 14.43 -10.34
CA GLY A 147 -24.13 13.93 -9.33
C GLY A 147 -23.59 12.70 -8.65
N THR A 148 -24.18 12.33 -7.53
CA THR A 148 -23.87 11.12 -6.79
C THR A 148 -24.77 9.99 -7.30
N GLU A 149 -24.17 8.87 -7.66
CA GLU A 149 -24.91 7.67 -8.11
C GLU A 149 -24.39 6.44 -7.31
N ILE A 150 -24.72 6.39 -6.03
CA ILE A 150 -24.34 5.27 -5.17
C ILE A 150 -24.85 3.93 -5.73
N LEU A 151 -23.97 2.91 -5.75
CA LEU A 151 -24.25 1.56 -6.29
C LEU A 151 -24.73 1.56 -7.75
N SER A 152 -24.30 2.54 -8.53
CA SER A 152 -24.68 2.69 -9.94
C SER A 152 -23.78 1.84 -10.85
N LEU A 153 -24.30 0.72 -11.33
CA LEU A 153 -23.60 -0.10 -12.33
C LEU A 153 -23.31 0.69 -13.62
N ARG A 154 -24.23 1.59 -14.01
CA ARG A 154 -24.03 2.43 -15.20
C ARG A 154 -22.83 3.36 -15.07
N GLU A 155 -22.63 3.95 -13.88
CA GLU A 155 -21.47 4.79 -13.62
C GLU A 155 -20.19 3.96 -13.50
N LEU A 156 -20.25 2.86 -12.78
CA LEU A 156 -19.14 1.90 -12.65
C LEU A 156 -18.67 1.41 -14.02
N ASP A 157 -19.57 0.97 -14.88
CA ASP A 157 -19.26 0.52 -16.25
C ASP A 157 -18.58 1.62 -17.08
N GLY A 158 -18.78 2.87 -16.74
CA GLY A 158 -18.09 4.00 -17.38
C GLY A 158 -16.58 3.98 -17.21
N PHE A 159 -16.09 3.39 -16.12
CA PHE A 159 -14.67 3.29 -15.76
C PHE A 159 -14.14 1.86 -15.83
N ASP A 160 -14.78 1.00 -16.58
CA ASP A 160 -14.52 -0.43 -16.71
C ASP A 160 -13.05 -0.77 -16.97
N HIS A 161 -12.38 -0.01 -17.84
CA HIS A 161 -10.95 -0.18 -18.13
C HIS A 161 -10.08 -0.03 -16.88
N PHE A 162 -10.32 1.02 -16.11
CA PHE A 162 -9.57 1.29 -14.88
C PHE A 162 -9.77 0.16 -13.85
N PHE A 163 -11.01 -0.25 -13.63
CA PHE A 163 -11.31 -1.29 -12.64
C PHE A 163 -10.90 -2.69 -13.05
N ASN A 164 -10.88 -2.98 -14.35
CA ASN A 164 -10.30 -4.22 -14.86
C ASN A 164 -8.78 -4.26 -14.59
N ASP A 165 -8.06 -3.17 -14.83
CA ASP A 165 -6.63 -3.07 -14.56
C ASP A 165 -6.34 -3.23 -13.05
N VAL A 166 -7.16 -2.61 -12.18
CA VAL A 166 -7.07 -2.75 -10.71
C VAL A 166 -7.30 -4.20 -10.29
N SER A 167 -8.35 -4.85 -10.81
CA SER A 167 -8.70 -6.24 -10.48
C SER A 167 -7.64 -7.23 -10.95
N GLU A 168 -7.11 -7.03 -12.15
CA GLU A 168 -6.05 -7.86 -12.69
C GLU A 168 -4.73 -7.69 -11.91
N GLY A 169 -4.41 -6.44 -11.56
CA GLY A 169 -3.28 -6.11 -10.70
C GLY A 169 -3.38 -6.78 -9.33
N ALA A 170 -4.54 -6.73 -8.69
CA ALA A 170 -4.79 -7.38 -7.40
C ALA A 170 -4.58 -8.90 -7.47
N LYS A 171 -5.09 -9.57 -8.51
CA LYS A 171 -4.88 -11.00 -8.74
C LYS A 171 -3.41 -11.34 -8.91
N LEU A 172 -2.69 -10.59 -9.74
CA LEU A 172 -1.27 -10.80 -9.98
C LEU A 172 -0.43 -10.62 -8.71
N MET A 173 -0.84 -9.71 -7.82
CA MET A 173 -0.19 -9.48 -6.53
C MET A 173 -0.60 -10.48 -5.43
N GLY A 174 -1.53 -11.39 -5.72
CA GLY A 174 -2.04 -12.37 -4.76
C GLY A 174 -2.95 -11.77 -3.68
N ILE A 175 -3.60 -10.62 -3.97
CA ILE A 175 -4.61 -10.01 -3.11
C ILE A 175 -5.95 -10.76 -3.24
N GLY A 176 -6.25 -11.28 -4.44
CA GLY A 176 -7.46 -12.03 -4.73
C GLY A 176 -8.50 -11.24 -5.53
N ASP A 177 -9.74 -11.71 -5.49
CA ASP A 177 -10.86 -11.05 -6.15
C ASP A 177 -11.33 -9.82 -5.35
N LEU A 178 -11.77 -8.79 -6.07
CA LEU A 178 -12.24 -7.54 -5.51
C LEU A 178 -13.74 -7.36 -5.80
N THR A 179 -14.47 -6.78 -4.85
CA THR A 179 -15.78 -6.18 -5.11
C THR A 179 -15.57 -4.68 -5.32
N ILE A 180 -16.23 -4.09 -6.32
CA ILE A 180 -16.06 -2.68 -6.67
C ILE A 180 -17.43 -2.03 -6.76
N THR A 181 -17.60 -0.87 -6.13
CA THR A 181 -18.85 -0.12 -6.10
C THR A 181 -18.62 1.37 -6.34
N THR A 182 -19.67 2.07 -6.75
CA THR A 182 -19.74 3.53 -6.69
C THR A 182 -20.28 3.98 -5.35
N GLU A 183 -19.75 5.06 -4.80
CA GLU A 183 -20.05 5.58 -3.48
C GLU A 183 -20.83 6.90 -3.49
N ALA A 184 -21.08 7.45 -2.30
CA ALA A 184 -21.96 8.60 -2.12
C ALA A 184 -21.38 9.92 -2.63
N GLY A 185 -20.07 10.04 -2.82
CA GLY A 185 -19.41 11.23 -3.37
C GLY A 185 -19.35 11.21 -4.90
N VAL A 186 -19.32 12.39 -5.53
CA VAL A 186 -19.18 12.51 -6.99
C VAL A 186 -17.80 12.00 -7.42
N GLY A 187 -17.75 10.89 -8.16
CA GLY A 187 -16.50 10.22 -8.54
C GLY A 187 -15.83 9.44 -7.41
N GLN A 188 -16.57 9.13 -6.35
CA GLN A 188 -16.12 8.26 -5.28
C GLN A 188 -16.44 6.80 -5.60
N PHE A 189 -15.45 5.95 -5.38
CA PHE A 189 -15.53 4.52 -5.59
C PHE A 189 -14.97 3.78 -4.38
N GLU A 190 -15.42 2.55 -4.19
CA GLU A 190 -14.92 1.63 -3.19
C GLU A 190 -14.39 0.37 -3.83
N VAL A 191 -13.31 -0.15 -3.26
CA VAL A 191 -12.76 -1.47 -3.55
C VAL A 191 -12.70 -2.26 -2.26
N THR A 192 -13.49 -3.32 -2.17
CA THR A 192 -13.55 -4.24 -1.03
C THR A 192 -12.77 -5.50 -1.32
N MET A 193 -11.89 -5.89 -0.40
CA MET A 193 -11.14 -7.15 -0.45
C MET A 193 -11.94 -8.26 0.22
N THR A 194 -11.82 -9.50 -0.28
CA THR A 194 -12.39 -10.66 0.40
C THR A 194 -11.74 -10.83 1.77
N HIS A 195 -12.55 -11.04 2.80
CA HIS A 195 -12.08 -11.31 4.16
C HIS A 195 -11.35 -12.67 4.23
N GLY A 196 -10.31 -12.72 5.05
CA GLY A 196 -9.47 -13.89 5.28
C GLY A 196 -8.95 -13.96 6.71
#